data_342943d5cd16682c12aa567c32222e98
#
_entry.id   342943d5cd16682c12aa567c32222e98
#
_cell.length_a   1.000
_cell.length_b   1.000
_cell.length_c   1.000
_cell.angle_alpha   90.00
_cell.angle_beta   90.00
_cell.angle_gamma   90.00
#
_symmetry.space_group_name_H-M   'P 1'
#
loop_
_entity.id
_entity.type
_entity.pdbx_description
1 polymer ?
#
loop_
_entity_poly.entity_id
_entity_poly.type
_entity_poly.pdbx_seq_one_letter_code
_entity_poly.pdbx_strand_id
1 'polypeptide(L)'
;MKIACLQFNPIQENTYVVWDDTAEAVVIDAGNSNPREDAALDNFIAQHGLKPVLAVNTHGHFDHTLGVAHLKKRYGIPFALSSKDQFLLDNASTSGSIFGVAVGEMPPVDIDLDTTPEIRFGHTVLRVIHTPGHTPGHVALFDPESKSLFTGDTLFRESIGRTD
;
A
#
# COMPACT_ATOMS: atom_id res chain seq x y z
N MET A 1 16.11 7.58 -2.59
CA MET A 1 14.68 7.62 -2.20
C MET A 1 14.53 8.08 -0.76
N LYS A 2 13.48 8.83 -0.43
CA LYS A 2 13.07 9.21 0.94
C LYS A 2 11.88 8.37 1.34
N ILE A 3 11.74 8.07 2.64
CA ILE A 3 10.71 7.19 3.17
C ILE A 3 10.11 7.83 4.41
N ALA A 4 8.79 7.86 4.50
CA ALA A 4 8.05 8.13 5.73
C ALA A 4 7.11 6.96 6.01
N CYS A 5 6.92 6.67 7.30
CA CYS A 5 5.98 5.66 7.79
C CYS A 5 4.93 6.37 8.64
N LEU A 6 3.67 6.16 8.32
CA LEU A 6 2.52 6.60 9.11
C LEU A 6 1.76 5.36 9.57
N GLN A 7 1.34 5.36 10.84
CA GLN A 7 0.53 4.27 11.37
C GLN A 7 -0.95 4.66 11.32
N PHE A 8 -1.76 3.79 10.74
CA PHE A 8 -3.19 4.00 10.58
C PHE A 8 -3.99 2.80 11.06
N ASN A 9 -5.29 2.99 11.15
CA ASN A 9 -6.35 2.08 11.56
C ASN A 9 -6.12 1.42 12.95
N PRO A 10 -7.13 0.74 13.52
CA PRO A 10 -7.02 0.09 14.84
C PRO A 10 -6.00 -1.04 14.91
N ILE A 11 -5.60 -1.60 13.76
CA ILE A 11 -4.61 -2.69 13.67
C ILE A 11 -3.18 -2.14 13.69
N GLN A 12 -3.01 -0.79 13.57
CA GLN A 12 -1.71 -0.09 13.55
C GLN A 12 -0.86 -0.49 12.32
N GLU A 13 -1.53 -0.59 11.17
CA GLU A 13 -0.88 -0.86 9.91
C GLU A 13 0.11 0.27 9.55
N ASN A 14 1.23 -0.08 8.93
CA ASN A 14 2.28 0.84 8.52
C ASN A 14 2.12 1.24 7.04
N THR A 15 1.50 2.38 6.80
CA THR A 15 1.45 3.01 5.49
C THR A 15 2.75 3.73 5.19
N TYR A 16 3.39 3.44 4.06
CA TYR A 16 4.60 4.14 3.66
C TYR A 16 4.33 5.15 2.54
N VAL A 17 4.88 6.35 2.70
CA VAL A 17 4.99 7.32 1.60
C VAL A 17 6.45 7.36 1.18
N VAL A 18 6.73 7.06 -0.08
CA VAL A 18 8.08 7.04 -0.64
C VAL A 18 8.17 8.02 -1.81
N TRP A 19 9.26 8.79 -1.88
CA TRP A 19 9.45 9.80 -2.92
C TRP A 19 10.93 10.08 -3.18
N ASP A 20 11.22 10.76 -4.25
CA ASP A 20 12.57 11.20 -4.59
C ASP A 20 12.66 12.75 -4.75
N ASP A 21 13.71 13.24 -5.38
CA ASP A 21 13.97 14.67 -5.59
C ASP A 21 13.05 15.34 -6.62
N THR A 22 12.30 14.54 -7.41
CA THR A 22 11.26 15.05 -8.32
C THR A 22 9.98 15.42 -7.61
N ALA A 23 9.84 15.03 -6.33
CA ALA A 23 8.62 15.08 -5.52
C ALA A 23 7.52 14.12 -5.98
N GLU A 24 7.70 13.31 -7.02
CA GLU A 24 6.78 12.21 -7.30
C GLU A 24 6.82 11.20 -6.16
N ALA A 25 5.64 10.75 -5.73
CA ALA A 25 5.49 9.90 -4.56
C ALA A 25 4.58 8.69 -4.85
N VAL A 26 4.94 7.57 -4.24
CA VAL A 26 4.13 6.36 -4.19
C VAL A 26 3.69 6.12 -2.75
N VAL A 27 2.42 5.77 -2.57
CA VAL A 27 1.88 5.34 -1.27
C VAL A 27 1.78 3.83 -1.28
N ILE A 28 2.49 3.19 -0.34
CA ILE A 28 2.53 1.74 -0.17
C ILE A 28 1.65 1.37 1.01
N ASP A 29 0.73 0.43 0.82
CA ASP A 29 -0.20 -0.10 1.82
C ASP A 29 -0.97 1.03 2.53
N ALA A 30 -1.91 1.65 1.82
CA ALA A 30 -2.69 2.77 2.33
C ALA A 30 -3.77 2.29 3.32
N GLY A 31 -3.45 2.31 4.62
CA GLY A 31 -4.31 1.82 5.70
C GLY A 31 -5.20 2.86 6.37
N ASN A 32 -5.19 4.13 5.91
CA ASN A 32 -6.03 5.19 6.47
C ASN A 32 -7.52 4.83 6.35
N SER A 33 -8.23 4.83 7.47
CA SER A 33 -9.54 4.19 7.63
C SER A 33 -10.69 5.15 7.94
N ASN A 34 -10.39 6.43 8.14
CA ASN A 34 -11.36 7.43 8.56
C ASN A 34 -10.93 8.84 8.15
N PRO A 35 -11.84 9.84 8.15
CA PRO A 35 -11.53 11.21 7.70
C PRO A 35 -10.38 11.90 8.43
N ARG A 36 -10.09 11.53 9.69
CA ARG A 36 -8.95 12.08 10.44
C ARG A 36 -7.63 11.54 9.92
N GLU A 37 -7.59 10.25 9.62
CA GLU A 37 -6.41 9.60 9.04
C GLU A 37 -6.20 10.02 7.59
N ASP A 38 -7.29 10.17 6.80
CA ASP A 38 -7.24 10.75 5.46
C ASP A 38 -6.60 12.14 5.48
N ALA A 39 -7.06 13.00 6.39
CA ALA A 39 -6.51 14.34 6.55
C ALA A 39 -5.04 14.32 7.01
N ALA A 40 -4.64 13.36 7.85
CA ALA A 40 -3.25 13.23 8.29
C ALA A 40 -2.33 12.87 7.11
N LEU A 41 -2.74 11.94 6.25
CA LEU A 41 -2.00 11.57 5.04
C LEU A 41 -1.95 12.74 4.05
N ASP A 42 -3.09 13.41 3.78
CA ASP A 42 -3.16 14.56 2.88
C ASP A 42 -2.27 15.72 3.37
N ASN A 43 -2.29 16.01 4.67
CA ASN A 43 -1.45 17.05 5.28
C ASN A 43 0.04 16.71 5.14
N PHE A 44 0.43 15.46 5.36
CA PHE A 44 1.81 15.02 5.15
C PHE A 44 2.24 15.25 3.71
N ILE A 45 1.45 14.82 2.74
CA ILE A 45 1.69 15.00 1.31
C ILE A 45 1.85 16.48 0.95
N ALA A 46 0.91 17.33 1.44
CA ALA A 46 0.92 18.77 1.17
C ALA A 46 2.12 19.48 1.81
N GLN A 47 2.46 19.17 3.06
CA GLN A 47 3.58 19.79 3.79
C GLN A 47 4.93 19.50 3.13
N HIS A 48 5.06 18.34 2.47
CA HIS A 48 6.29 17.97 1.77
C HIS A 48 6.26 18.31 0.28
N GLY A 49 5.18 18.93 -0.21
CA GLY A 49 5.02 19.30 -1.61
C GLY A 49 5.03 18.12 -2.57
N LEU A 50 4.55 16.96 -2.11
CA LEU A 50 4.60 15.71 -2.87
C LEU A 50 3.51 15.63 -3.92
N LYS A 51 3.78 14.87 -4.98
CA LYS A 51 2.86 14.56 -6.08
C LYS A 51 2.63 13.04 -6.10
N PRO A 52 1.60 12.54 -5.43
CA PRO A 52 1.25 11.12 -5.49
C PRO A 52 0.97 10.71 -6.93
N VAL A 53 1.59 9.61 -7.37
CA VAL A 53 1.45 9.08 -8.74
C VAL A 53 0.92 7.66 -8.76
N LEU A 54 0.96 6.94 -7.63
CA LEU A 54 0.52 5.55 -7.52
C LEU A 54 0.19 5.20 -6.07
N ALA A 55 -0.88 4.43 -5.87
CA ALA A 55 -1.09 3.61 -4.69
C ALA A 55 -0.70 2.17 -5.03
N VAL A 56 0.17 1.54 -4.26
CA VAL A 56 0.58 0.15 -4.46
C VAL A 56 0.48 -0.63 -3.15
N ASN A 57 -0.05 -1.83 -3.23
CA ASN A 57 -0.17 -2.67 -2.05
C ASN A 57 0.70 -3.91 -2.15
N THR A 58 1.32 -4.27 -1.03
CA THR A 58 2.09 -5.52 -0.89
C THR A 58 1.17 -6.73 -0.98
N HIS A 59 -0.07 -6.62 -0.50
CA HIS A 59 -1.09 -7.66 -0.55
C HIS A 59 -2.50 -7.08 -0.34
N GLY A 60 -3.53 -7.92 -0.47
CA GLY A 60 -4.92 -7.49 -0.53
C GLY A 60 -5.69 -7.50 0.79
N HIS A 61 -5.07 -7.65 1.97
CA HIS A 61 -5.82 -7.57 3.23
C HIS A 61 -6.43 -6.17 3.45
N PHE A 62 -7.61 -6.15 4.06
CA PHE A 62 -8.43 -4.93 4.16
C PHE A 62 -7.71 -3.78 4.87
N ASP A 63 -6.95 -4.05 5.92
CA ASP A 63 -6.23 -3.06 6.71
C ASP A 63 -5.12 -2.35 5.93
N HIS A 64 -4.57 -2.97 4.90
CA HIS A 64 -3.62 -2.37 3.97
C HIS A 64 -4.29 -1.62 2.81
N THR A 65 -5.61 -1.78 2.61
CA THR A 65 -6.31 -1.25 1.42
C THR A 65 -7.34 -0.16 1.72
N LEU A 66 -7.64 0.10 3.01
CA LEU A 66 -8.71 1.01 3.45
C LEU A 66 -8.61 2.41 2.84
N GLY A 67 -7.40 2.95 2.67
CA GLY A 67 -7.14 4.30 2.16
C GLY A 67 -7.09 4.41 0.64
N VAL A 68 -7.10 3.31 -0.11
CA VAL A 68 -6.92 3.34 -1.56
C VAL A 68 -8.04 4.12 -2.25
N ALA A 69 -9.29 3.95 -1.82
CA ALA A 69 -10.43 4.69 -2.36
C ALA A 69 -10.28 6.21 -2.17
N HIS A 70 -9.79 6.64 -0.99
CA HIS A 70 -9.47 8.05 -0.72
C HIS A 70 -8.40 8.56 -1.67
N LEU A 71 -7.28 7.85 -1.83
CA LEU A 71 -6.18 8.24 -2.71
C LEU A 71 -6.62 8.37 -4.17
N LYS A 72 -7.37 7.39 -4.70
CA LYS A 72 -7.91 7.45 -6.07
C LYS A 72 -8.81 8.65 -6.26
N LYS A 73 -9.74 8.91 -5.32
CA LYS A 73 -10.66 10.03 -5.39
C LYS A 73 -9.95 11.38 -5.26
N ARG A 74 -9.00 11.49 -4.36
CA ARG A 74 -8.33 12.75 -4.00
C ARG A 74 -7.28 13.17 -5.01
N TYR A 75 -6.48 12.21 -5.50
CA TYR A 75 -5.32 12.47 -6.35
C TYR A 75 -5.46 11.95 -7.78
N GLY A 76 -6.50 11.17 -8.08
CA GLY A 76 -6.72 10.61 -9.43
C GLY A 76 -5.67 9.60 -9.84
N ILE A 77 -5.03 8.92 -8.89
CA ILE A 77 -3.91 8.01 -9.13
C ILE A 77 -4.38 6.56 -9.33
N PRO A 78 -3.64 5.76 -10.12
CA PRO A 78 -3.92 4.33 -10.26
C PRO A 78 -3.61 3.55 -8.98
N PHE A 79 -4.18 2.33 -8.90
CA PHE A 79 -3.97 1.36 -7.84
C PHE A 79 -3.34 0.08 -8.38
N ALA A 80 -2.25 -0.37 -7.77
CA ALA A 80 -1.52 -1.58 -8.13
C ALA A 80 -1.63 -2.64 -7.02
N LEU A 81 -1.99 -3.86 -7.42
CA LEU A 81 -2.07 -5.04 -6.56
C LEU A 81 -1.88 -6.29 -7.43
N SER A 82 -1.43 -7.39 -6.85
CA SER A 82 -1.44 -8.70 -7.52
C SER A 82 -2.88 -9.18 -7.75
N SER A 83 -3.20 -9.61 -8.97
CA SER A 83 -4.51 -10.16 -9.30
C SER A 83 -4.87 -11.42 -8.50
N LYS A 84 -3.87 -12.13 -7.98
CA LYS A 84 -4.07 -13.29 -7.09
C LYS A 84 -4.73 -12.94 -5.76
N ASP A 85 -4.66 -11.68 -5.35
CA ASP A 85 -5.29 -11.20 -4.11
C ASP A 85 -6.64 -10.49 -4.35
N GLN A 86 -7.18 -10.50 -5.58
CA GLN A 86 -8.48 -9.88 -5.88
C GLN A 86 -9.59 -10.39 -4.95
N PHE A 87 -9.61 -11.68 -4.62
CA PHE A 87 -10.61 -12.27 -3.73
C PHE A 87 -10.58 -11.66 -2.32
N LEU A 88 -9.45 -11.14 -1.86
CA LEU A 88 -9.35 -10.44 -0.57
C LEU A 88 -10.05 -9.09 -0.63
N LEU A 89 -9.92 -8.35 -1.74
CA LEU A 89 -10.67 -7.11 -1.96
C LEU A 89 -12.18 -7.38 -2.01
N ASP A 90 -12.60 -8.43 -2.72
CA ASP A 90 -14.01 -8.82 -2.86
C ASP A 90 -14.65 -9.19 -1.51
N ASN A 91 -13.84 -9.68 -0.56
CA ASN A 91 -14.26 -10.07 0.79
C ASN A 91 -13.85 -9.06 1.88
N ALA A 92 -13.30 -7.90 1.52
CA ALA A 92 -12.75 -6.94 2.48
C ALA A 92 -13.77 -6.48 3.53
N SER A 93 -15.03 -6.25 3.15
CA SER A 93 -16.10 -5.86 4.07
C SER A 93 -16.39 -6.94 5.12
N THR A 94 -16.41 -8.21 4.72
CA THR A 94 -16.60 -9.34 5.64
C THR A 94 -15.43 -9.45 6.61
N SER A 95 -14.21 -9.36 6.10
CA SER A 95 -12.99 -9.42 6.90
C SER A 95 -12.91 -8.27 7.89
N GLY A 96 -13.16 -7.04 7.44
CA GLY A 96 -13.15 -5.85 8.30
C GLY A 96 -14.16 -5.94 9.44
N SER A 97 -15.37 -6.47 9.17
CA SER A 97 -16.40 -6.60 10.19
C SER A 97 -16.00 -7.52 11.36
N ILE A 98 -15.18 -8.54 11.11
CA ILE A 98 -14.63 -9.42 12.16
C ILE A 98 -13.75 -8.62 13.14
N PHE A 99 -13.06 -7.59 12.64
CA PHE A 99 -12.21 -6.70 13.44
C PHE A 99 -12.92 -5.43 13.89
N GLY A 100 -14.23 -5.31 13.64
CA GLY A 100 -15.01 -4.11 13.99
C GLY A 100 -14.67 -2.89 13.13
N VAL A 101 -14.09 -3.08 11.95
CA VAL A 101 -13.72 -2.02 11.00
C VAL A 101 -14.75 -1.98 9.86
N ALA A 102 -15.35 -0.81 9.65
CA ALA A 102 -16.21 -0.59 8.50
C ALA A 102 -15.36 -0.42 7.23
N VAL A 103 -15.58 -1.28 6.26
CA VAL A 103 -14.89 -1.23 4.97
C VAL A 103 -15.89 -0.82 3.90
N GLY A 104 -15.57 0.25 3.17
CA GLY A 104 -16.33 0.71 2.01
C GLY A 104 -16.12 -0.16 0.78
N GLU A 105 -16.67 0.27 -0.34
CA GLU A 105 -16.43 -0.38 -1.64
C GLU A 105 -14.96 -0.24 -2.02
N MET A 106 -14.30 -1.37 -2.33
CA MET A 106 -12.93 -1.39 -2.78
C MET A 106 -12.85 -0.93 -4.25
N PRO A 107 -11.94 0.00 -4.56
CA PRO A 107 -11.76 0.44 -5.93
C PRO A 107 -11.14 -0.66 -6.79
N PRO A 108 -11.37 -0.63 -8.12
CA PRO A 108 -10.76 -1.60 -9.02
C PRO A 108 -9.24 -1.45 -9.05
N VAL A 109 -8.55 -2.57 -9.24
CA VAL A 109 -7.11 -2.64 -9.51
C VAL A 109 -6.86 -2.18 -10.94
N ASP A 110 -5.95 -1.21 -11.13
CA ASP A 110 -5.59 -0.67 -12.44
C ASP A 110 -4.32 -1.33 -13.01
N ILE A 111 -3.42 -1.76 -12.13
CA ILE A 111 -2.11 -2.33 -12.49
C ILE A 111 -1.94 -3.67 -11.76
N ASP A 112 -1.79 -4.74 -12.54
CA ASP A 112 -1.54 -6.08 -12.01
C ASP A 112 -0.04 -6.30 -11.76
N LEU A 113 0.33 -6.50 -10.49
CA LEU A 113 1.72 -6.74 -10.09
C LEU A 113 2.25 -8.12 -10.54
N ASP A 114 1.38 -9.06 -10.92
CA ASP A 114 1.82 -10.35 -11.47
C ASP A 114 2.48 -10.19 -12.85
N THR A 115 2.17 -9.11 -13.57
CA THR A 115 2.73 -8.79 -14.89
C THR A 115 3.60 -7.54 -14.89
N THR A 116 3.76 -6.88 -13.73
CA THR A 116 4.51 -5.63 -13.58
C THR A 116 5.73 -5.85 -12.69
N PRO A 117 6.92 -6.11 -13.26
CA PRO A 117 8.11 -6.45 -12.47
C PRO A 117 8.73 -5.25 -11.74
N GLU A 118 8.36 -4.02 -12.11
CA GLU A 118 8.94 -2.80 -11.56
C GLU A 118 7.89 -1.69 -11.45
N ILE A 119 7.94 -0.93 -10.36
CA ILE A 119 7.22 0.33 -10.16
C ILE A 119 8.21 1.47 -10.36
N ARG A 120 7.85 2.45 -11.21
CA ARG A 120 8.70 3.61 -11.52
C ARG A 120 8.01 4.91 -11.14
N PHE A 121 8.73 5.79 -10.47
CA PHE A 121 8.30 7.16 -10.17
C PHE A 121 9.53 8.07 -10.07
N GLY A 122 9.44 9.25 -10.67
CA GLY A 122 10.60 10.16 -10.77
C GLY A 122 11.83 9.42 -11.33
N HIS A 123 12.91 9.40 -10.55
CA HIS A 123 14.14 8.66 -10.88
C HIS A 123 14.23 7.29 -10.16
N THR A 124 13.25 6.97 -9.35
CA THR A 124 13.26 5.76 -8.49
C THR A 124 12.61 4.57 -9.19
N VAL A 125 13.17 3.39 -8.95
CA VAL A 125 12.65 2.11 -9.43
C VAL A 125 12.55 1.14 -8.25
N LEU A 126 11.32 0.69 -7.94
CA LEU A 126 11.09 -0.40 -7.01
C LEU A 126 10.88 -1.71 -7.79
N ARG A 127 11.66 -2.73 -7.46
CA ARG A 127 11.46 -4.08 -8.01
C ARG A 127 10.36 -4.79 -7.26
N VAL A 128 9.47 -5.44 -8.00
CA VAL A 128 8.41 -6.29 -7.45
C VAL A 128 8.97 -7.70 -7.26
N ILE A 129 8.98 -8.17 -6.03
CA ILE A 129 9.47 -9.52 -5.67
C ILE A 129 8.29 -10.31 -5.11
N HIS A 130 7.89 -11.38 -5.80
CA HIS A 130 6.81 -12.24 -5.32
C HIS A 130 7.24 -13.02 -4.08
N THR A 131 6.47 -12.88 -3.01
CA THR A 131 6.70 -13.51 -1.70
C THR A 131 5.42 -14.18 -1.20
N PRO A 132 4.85 -15.13 -1.98
CA PRO A 132 3.61 -15.79 -1.59
C PRO A 132 3.79 -16.58 -0.29
N GLY A 133 2.75 -16.61 0.53
CA GLY A 133 2.74 -17.30 1.83
C GLY A 133 1.70 -16.70 2.76
N HIS A 134 1.85 -15.44 3.15
CA HIS A 134 0.85 -14.71 3.91
C HIS A 134 -0.45 -14.50 3.10
N THR A 135 -0.30 -14.17 1.83
CA THR A 135 -1.35 -14.26 0.82
C THR A 135 -0.77 -14.85 -0.48
N PRO A 136 -1.60 -15.38 -1.39
CA PRO A 136 -1.13 -15.90 -2.68
C PRO A 136 -0.49 -14.83 -3.57
N GLY A 137 -0.98 -13.58 -3.48
CA GLY A 137 -0.52 -12.45 -4.28
C GLY A 137 0.50 -11.55 -3.60
N HIS A 138 0.99 -11.93 -2.41
CA HIS A 138 1.92 -11.10 -1.66
C HIS A 138 3.20 -10.79 -2.44
N VAL A 139 3.60 -9.52 -2.40
CA VAL A 139 4.85 -9.03 -2.97
C VAL A 139 5.64 -8.21 -1.95
N ALA A 140 6.96 -8.23 -2.07
CA ALA A 140 7.83 -7.24 -1.45
C ALA A 140 8.30 -6.24 -2.51
N LEU A 141 8.50 -4.98 -2.11
CA LEU A 141 8.97 -3.92 -2.99
C LEU A 141 10.39 -3.53 -2.61
N PHE A 142 11.33 -3.64 -3.54
CA PHE A 142 12.75 -3.44 -3.28
C PHE A 142 13.33 -2.28 -4.10
N ASP A 143 13.93 -1.31 -3.40
CA ASP A 143 14.78 -0.28 -4.00
C ASP A 143 16.25 -0.72 -3.95
N PRO A 144 16.87 -1.08 -5.08
CA PRO A 144 18.26 -1.53 -5.10
C PRO A 144 19.27 -0.41 -4.83
N GLU A 145 18.91 0.85 -5.06
CA GLU A 145 19.80 1.99 -4.84
C GLU A 145 19.93 2.32 -3.36
N SER A 146 18.82 2.51 -2.65
CA SER A 146 18.83 2.76 -1.20
C SER A 146 18.93 1.48 -0.38
N LYS A 147 18.81 0.30 -1.00
CA LYS A 147 18.75 -1.03 -0.35
C LYS A 147 17.59 -1.14 0.63
N SER A 148 16.50 -0.45 0.34
CA SER A 148 15.27 -0.48 1.14
C SER A 148 14.33 -1.57 0.63
N LEU A 149 13.72 -2.33 1.55
CA LEU A 149 12.78 -3.40 1.24
C LEU A 149 11.50 -3.20 2.06
N PHE A 150 10.36 -3.09 1.36
CA PHE A 150 9.03 -3.07 1.97
C PHE A 150 8.48 -4.49 1.91
N THR A 151 8.37 -5.12 3.06
CA THR A 151 8.09 -6.55 3.18
C THR A 151 6.63 -6.87 3.41
N GLY A 152 5.77 -5.86 3.57
CA GLY A 152 4.39 -6.08 4.00
C GLY A 152 4.36 -7.00 5.22
N ASP A 153 3.47 -7.98 5.18
CA ASP A 153 3.26 -8.94 6.26
C ASP A 153 4.09 -10.24 6.11
N THR A 154 5.15 -10.22 5.30
CA THR A 154 6.10 -11.35 5.23
C THR A 154 7.09 -11.35 6.40
N LEU A 155 7.69 -10.18 6.71
CA LEU A 155 8.68 -10.03 7.77
C LEU A 155 8.31 -8.89 8.71
N PHE A 156 8.32 -9.18 10.00
CA PHE A 156 8.18 -8.20 11.08
C PHE A 156 9.48 -8.13 11.89
N ARG A 157 9.60 -7.11 12.72
CA ARG A 157 10.69 -7.04 13.68
C ARG A 157 10.59 -8.24 14.63
N GLU A 158 11.61 -9.12 14.60
CA GLU A 158 11.72 -10.32 15.43
C GLU A 158 10.63 -11.40 15.20
N SER A 159 9.91 -11.33 14.07
CA SER A 159 8.84 -12.27 13.72
C SER A 159 8.65 -12.38 12.20
N ILE A 160 7.78 -13.29 11.81
CA ILE A 160 7.30 -13.46 10.43
C ILE A 160 5.77 -13.38 10.39
N GLY A 161 5.20 -13.05 9.24
CA GLY A 161 3.78 -13.12 9.01
C GLY A 161 3.25 -14.55 9.13
N ARG A 162 1.95 -14.68 9.45
CA ARG A 162 1.26 -15.98 9.37
C ARG A 162 1.22 -16.44 7.91
N THR A 163 1.12 -17.74 7.71
CA THR A 163 0.81 -18.33 6.41
C THR A 163 -0.62 -18.82 6.43
N ASP A 164 -1.42 -18.43 5.46
CA ASP A 164 -2.82 -18.86 5.32
C ASP A 164 -2.95 -20.07 4.39
#